data_1d4ffa9dccc1ee62a087ee65ff05b7ac
#
_entry.id   1d4ffa9dccc1ee62a087ee65ff05b7ac
#
_cell.length_a   1.000
_cell.length_b   1.000
_cell.length_c   1.000
_cell.angle_alpha   90.00
_cell.angle_beta   90.00
_cell.angle_gamma   90.00
#
_symmetry.space_group_name_H-M   'P 1'
#
loop_
_entity.id
_entity.type
_entity.pdbx_description
1 polymer ?
#
loop_
_entity_poly.entity_id
_entity_poly.type
_entity_poly.pdbx_seq_one_letter_code
_entity_poly.pdbx_strand_id
1 'polypeptide(L)'
;MKGVLFRLILPLIGAFGISSLCFHGLVNWKTKQNENRKTILSSFSGEHSKKIGKYINLADTAHFLDYLGSLSAKNQLTLFGSSEFTNDSVCSYYFFPNQLNIPALGIGHAYHQSLSIYGEIMAGEPYLDRSKICILISPGWFESDGTNPEAFLEFAPNFLLNQIIFNPSISTQHKRILGKFIDENAADFSGFSSELGYLRNSFRQGEAWKSKLFPIPLTRPKKQLKFSVKAESTTPYSTQPSFSFTDTLQQEIHRYSQEPRNNTIHVNDAYFSRYLKGKGKGGSDKKGNVHSIDIGENPELKNLQVLIQFLKEKNVDASFVIQPLNPYYYNGIENLVPILDSVESVIRQNQFPCLNMYVSDTTNYIPGTLNDVMHLGKIGWLNVNQFLYQTYYQTDEEK
;
A
#
# COMPACT_ATOMS: atom_id res chain seq x y z
N MET A 1 -27.13 10.94 57.65
CA MET A 1 -27.11 10.54 56.28
C MET A 1 -26.86 11.70 55.25
N LYS A 2 -27.51 12.85 55.33
CA LYS A 2 -27.32 13.96 54.40
C LYS A 2 -25.87 14.49 54.30
N GLY A 3 -25.11 14.56 55.39
CA GLY A 3 -23.73 15.08 55.39
C GLY A 3 -22.68 14.14 54.79
N VAL A 4 -22.91 12.83 54.83
CA VAL A 4 -21.98 11.84 54.23
C VAL A 4 -22.15 11.79 52.70
N LEU A 5 -23.39 11.89 52.23
CA LEU A 5 -23.72 11.92 50.82
C LEU A 5 -23.11 13.16 50.12
N PHE A 6 -23.14 14.31 50.81
CA PHE A 6 -22.57 15.55 50.30
C PHE A 6 -21.04 15.51 50.22
N ARG A 7 -20.38 14.85 51.18
CA ARG A 7 -18.93 14.66 51.19
C ARG A 7 -18.41 13.70 50.15
N LEU A 8 -19.24 12.81 49.60
CA LEU A 8 -18.91 11.92 48.51
C LEU A 8 -19.23 12.48 47.15
N ILE A 9 -20.39 13.20 47.04
CA ILE A 9 -20.85 13.74 45.74
C ILE A 9 -20.03 14.94 45.30
N LEU A 10 -19.62 15.82 46.21
CA LEU A 10 -18.87 17.03 45.84
C LEU A 10 -17.50 16.74 45.23
N PRO A 11 -16.67 15.80 45.77
CA PRO A 11 -15.44 15.40 45.15
C PRO A 11 -15.63 14.69 43.79
N LEU A 12 -16.70 13.90 43.64
CA LEU A 12 -17.06 13.27 42.39
C LEU A 12 -17.43 14.29 41.28
N ILE A 13 -18.22 15.29 41.61
CA ILE A 13 -18.58 16.40 40.72
C ILE A 13 -17.32 17.21 40.37
N GLY A 14 -16.46 17.47 41.33
CA GLY A 14 -15.17 18.15 41.13
C GLY A 14 -14.24 17.36 40.23
N ALA A 15 -14.10 16.06 40.49
CA ALA A 15 -13.30 15.19 39.66
C ALA A 15 -13.83 15.08 38.21
N PHE A 16 -15.16 15.00 38.05
CA PHE A 16 -15.80 14.98 36.74
C PHE A 16 -15.62 16.31 35.99
N GLY A 17 -15.74 17.45 36.69
CA GLY A 17 -15.50 18.78 36.13
C GLY A 17 -14.08 18.98 35.68
N ILE A 18 -13.09 18.59 36.51
CA ILE A 18 -11.66 18.66 36.17
C ILE A 18 -11.33 17.73 35.01
N SER A 19 -11.82 16.49 35.02
CA SER A 19 -11.62 15.52 33.93
C SER A 19 -12.22 16.03 32.61
N SER A 20 -13.40 16.67 32.65
CA SER A 20 -14.03 17.25 31.47
C SER A 20 -13.23 18.43 30.90
N LEU A 21 -12.71 19.31 31.76
CA LEU A 21 -11.85 20.43 31.38
C LEU A 21 -10.52 19.95 30.77
N CYS A 22 -9.89 18.96 31.42
CA CYS A 22 -8.66 18.33 30.89
C CYS A 22 -8.91 17.64 29.55
N PHE A 23 -10.06 17.00 29.41
CA PHE A 23 -10.48 16.37 28.16
C PHE A 23 -10.67 17.40 27.04
N HIS A 24 -11.42 18.48 27.28
CA HIS A 24 -11.59 19.55 26.31
C HIS A 24 -10.26 20.22 25.95
N GLY A 25 -9.38 20.42 26.91
CA GLY A 25 -8.02 20.94 26.69
C GLY A 25 -7.21 20.03 25.78
N LEU A 26 -7.24 18.71 26.02
CA LEU A 26 -6.56 17.71 25.21
C LEU A 26 -7.11 17.60 23.78
N VAL A 27 -8.45 17.63 23.64
CA VAL A 27 -9.09 17.62 22.32
C VAL A 27 -8.73 18.86 21.52
N ASN A 28 -8.81 20.04 22.13
CA ASN A 28 -8.46 21.31 21.48
C ASN A 28 -6.95 21.35 21.12
N TRP A 29 -6.10 20.89 22.00
CA TRP A 29 -4.65 20.78 21.72
C TRP A 29 -4.38 19.85 20.54
N LYS A 30 -5.04 18.69 20.49
CA LYS A 30 -4.88 17.72 19.40
C LYS A 30 -5.46 18.22 18.07
N THR A 31 -6.59 18.91 18.12
CA THR A 31 -7.18 19.58 16.94
C THR A 31 -6.22 20.64 16.39
N LYS A 32 -5.65 21.47 17.27
CA LYS A 32 -4.66 22.48 16.90
C LYS A 32 -3.35 21.87 16.36
N GLN A 33 -2.92 20.71 16.90
CA GLN A 33 -1.80 19.96 16.33
C GLN A 33 -2.13 19.43 14.92
N ASN A 34 -3.32 18.95 14.67
CA ASN A 34 -3.76 18.49 13.35
C ASN A 34 -3.87 19.65 12.35
N GLU A 35 -4.33 20.83 12.79
CA GLU A 35 -4.35 22.04 11.96
C GLU A 35 -2.91 22.52 11.65
N ASN A 36 -2.03 22.51 12.63
CA ASN A 36 -0.61 22.81 12.42
C ASN A 36 0.06 21.77 11.48
N ARG A 37 -0.31 20.50 11.57
CA ARG A 37 0.13 19.47 10.62
C ARG A 37 -0.37 19.74 9.21
N LYS A 38 -1.63 20.13 9.02
CA LYS A 38 -2.18 20.55 7.71
C LYS A 38 -1.38 21.73 7.14
N THR A 39 -1.02 22.68 7.98
CA THR A 39 -0.21 23.85 7.58
C THR A 39 1.22 23.44 7.23
N ILE A 40 1.83 22.53 7.99
CA ILE A 40 3.15 21.98 7.71
C ILE A 40 3.11 21.18 6.42
N LEU A 41 2.11 20.31 6.23
CA LEU A 41 1.94 19.50 5.02
C LEU A 41 1.66 20.35 3.78
N SER A 42 0.93 21.47 3.91
CA SER A 42 0.72 22.42 2.80
C SER A 42 1.99 23.18 2.42
N SER A 43 2.97 23.29 3.32
CA SER A 43 4.28 23.89 3.07
C SER A 43 5.31 22.88 2.52
N PHE A 44 5.02 21.57 2.56
CA PHE A 44 5.78 20.57 1.82
C PHE A 44 5.51 20.74 0.32
N SER A 45 6.19 21.71 -0.27
CA SER A 45 6.15 21.92 -1.71
C SER A 45 6.79 20.73 -2.43
N GLY A 46 6.34 20.47 -3.69
CA GLY A 46 6.77 19.34 -4.50
C GLY A 46 8.27 19.12 -4.72
N GLU A 47 9.15 19.96 -4.15
CA GLU A 47 10.59 19.73 -4.16
C GLU A 47 11.03 18.60 -3.20
N HIS A 48 10.31 18.36 -2.12
CA HIS A 48 10.65 17.28 -1.18
C HIS A 48 10.29 15.91 -1.76
N SER A 49 9.18 15.82 -2.48
CA SER A 49 8.73 14.59 -3.14
C SER A 49 9.62 14.17 -4.31
N LYS A 50 10.34 15.09 -4.95
CA LYS A 50 11.34 14.79 -5.98
C LYS A 50 12.57 14.02 -5.44
N LYS A 51 12.81 14.08 -4.13
CA LYS A 51 13.92 13.39 -3.46
C LYS A 51 13.53 12.03 -2.88
N ILE A 52 12.23 11.76 -2.76
CA ILE A 52 11.69 10.55 -2.14
C ILE A 52 11.28 9.58 -3.26
N GLY A 53 12.23 9.01 -3.93
CA GLY A 53 12.01 7.97 -4.92
C GLY A 53 12.12 6.56 -4.36
N LYS A 54 11.90 6.33 -3.05
CA LYS A 54 12.10 5.02 -2.44
C LYS A 54 11.04 4.70 -1.41
N TYR A 55 10.66 3.41 -1.37
CA TYR A 55 10.33 2.56 -0.27
C TYR A 55 10.21 3.34 1.03
N ILE A 56 9.02 3.66 1.44
CA ILE A 56 8.82 4.23 2.75
C ILE A 56 8.27 3.18 3.69
N ASN A 57 8.82 3.14 4.89
CA ASN A 57 8.26 2.39 5.99
C ASN A 57 7.34 3.32 6.78
N LEU A 58 6.03 3.14 6.69
CA LEU A 58 5.06 3.97 7.40
C LEU A 58 5.11 3.82 8.92
N ALA A 59 5.86 2.86 9.45
CA ALA A 59 6.17 2.79 10.87
C ALA A 59 7.10 3.93 11.34
N ASP A 60 7.83 4.57 10.44
CA ASP A 60 8.59 5.78 10.73
C ASP A 60 7.71 7.02 10.58
N THR A 61 7.68 7.85 11.63
CA THR A 61 6.84 9.06 11.64
C THR A 61 7.20 10.06 10.54
N ALA A 62 8.48 10.17 10.17
CA ALA A 62 8.90 11.04 9.08
C ALA A 62 8.37 10.53 7.74
N HIS A 63 8.53 9.24 7.47
CA HIS A 63 7.97 8.62 6.26
C HIS A 63 6.44 8.71 6.21
N PHE A 64 5.76 8.58 7.34
CA PHE A 64 4.32 8.77 7.39
C PHE A 64 3.90 10.22 7.07
N LEU A 65 4.67 11.21 7.51
CA LEU A 65 4.43 12.61 7.13
C LEU A 65 4.69 12.84 5.64
N ASP A 66 5.72 12.23 5.09
CA ASP A 66 6.01 12.26 3.65
C ASP A 66 4.88 11.62 2.84
N TYR A 67 4.33 10.50 3.32
CA TYR A 67 3.15 9.85 2.74
C TYR A 67 1.92 10.77 2.75
N LEU A 68 1.59 11.37 3.89
CA LEU A 68 0.47 12.32 3.98
C LEU A 68 0.70 13.54 3.08
N GLY A 69 1.95 14.02 2.99
CA GLY A 69 2.36 15.07 2.08
C GLY A 69 2.11 14.68 0.61
N SER A 70 2.43 13.42 0.25
CA SER A 70 2.21 12.90 -1.09
C SER A 70 0.73 12.88 -1.46
N LEU A 71 -0.12 12.42 -0.56
CA LEU A 71 -1.58 12.39 -0.78
C LEU A 71 -2.19 13.79 -0.93
N SER A 72 -1.63 14.81 -0.25
CA SER A 72 -2.13 16.18 -0.30
C SER A 72 -1.62 16.98 -1.51
N ALA A 73 -0.57 16.51 -2.17
CA ALA A 73 0.07 17.23 -3.25
C ALA A 73 -0.67 17.04 -4.57
N LYS A 74 -1.04 18.14 -5.21
CA LYS A 74 -1.66 18.11 -6.52
C LYS A 74 -0.70 17.51 -7.56
N ASN A 75 -1.23 16.61 -8.40
CA ASN A 75 -0.48 15.92 -9.46
C ASN A 75 0.61 14.95 -9.01
N GLN A 76 0.67 14.60 -7.73
CA GLN A 76 1.54 13.54 -7.25
C GLN A 76 0.90 12.18 -7.42
N LEU A 77 1.70 11.18 -7.83
CA LEU A 77 1.30 9.78 -7.94
C LEU A 77 1.77 9.03 -6.69
N THR A 78 0.85 8.33 -6.01
CA THR A 78 1.17 7.42 -4.91
C THR A 78 0.88 5.99 -5.35
N LEU A 79 1.91 5.14 -5.29
CA LEU A 79 1.81 3.74 -5.69
C LEU A 79 1.85 2.86 -4.44
N PHE A 80 0.92 1.94 -4.36
CA PHE A 80 0.91 0.87 -3.37
C PHE A 80 1.19 -0.46 -4.05
N GLY A 81 2.00 -1.30 -3.42
CA GLY A 81 2.33 -2.61 -3.92
C GLY A 81 2.94 -3.47 -2.83
N SER A 82 3.54 -4.58 -3.19
CA SER A 82 4.23 -5.47 -2.25
C SER A 82 5.74 -5.47 -2.52
N SER A 83 6.34 -6.59 -2.84
CA SER A 83 7.79 -6.71 -3.12
C SER A 83 8.21 -6.26 -4.53
N GLU A 84 7.28 -5.75 -5.33
CA GLU A 84 7.50 -5.36 -6.73
C GLU A 84 8.42 -4.16 -6.89
N PHE A 85 8.44 -3.27 -5.90
CA PHE A 85 9.25 -2.07 -5.96
C PHE A 85 10.74 -2.42 -5.86
N THR A 86 11.43 -2.30 -6.96
CA THR A 86 12.86 -2.55 -7.09
C THR A 86 13.62 -1.24 -7.25
N ASN A 87 14.94 -1.28 -7.14
CA ASN A 87 15.80 -0.11 -7.38
C ASN A 87 16.05 0.14 -8.88
N ASP A 88 15.17 -0.34 -9.77
CA ASP A 88 15.33 -0.11 -11.20
C ASP A 88 14.90 1.30 -11.58
N SER A 89 15.65 1.93 -12.49
CA SER A 89 15.39 3.28 -13.00
C SER A 89 14.05 3.44 -13.72
N VAL A 90 13.44 2.35 -14.16
CA VAL A 90 12.12 2.32 -14.81
C VAL A 90 10.98 2.04 -13.82
N CYS A 91 11.25 1.72 -12.57
CA CYS A 91 10.20 1.60 -11.56
C CYS A 91 9.45 2.93 -11.43
N SER A 92 8.12 2.91 -11.42
CA SER A 92 7.28 4.11 -11.56
C SER A 92 7.67 5.24 -10.59
N TYR A 93 7.91 4.95 -9.31
CA TYR A 93 8.26 5.97 -8.32
C TYR A 93 9.61 6.66 -8.60
N TYR A 94 10.48 6.04 -9.42
CA TYR A 94 11.74 6.60 -9.89
C TYR A 94 11.59 7.22 -11.29
N PHE A 95 10.87 6.54 -12.18
CA PHE A 95 10.67 6.93 -13.56
C PHE A 95 9.90 8.26 -13.68
N PHE A 96 8.75 8.38 -13.03
CA PHE A 96 7.92 9.58 -13.13
C PHE A 96 8.64 10.87 -12.72
N PRO A 97 9.33 10.93 -11.57
CA PRO A 97 10.09 12.13 -11.22
C PRO A 97 11.26 12.41 -12.17
N ASN A 98 11.95 11.37 -12.65
CA ASN A 98 13.19 11.53 -13.39
C ASN A 98 12.98 11.74 -14.90
N GLN A 99 11.96 11.13 -15.50
CA GLN A 99 11.70 11.20 -16.93
C GLN A 99 10.59 12.20 -17.28
N LEU A 100 9.59 12.35 -16.42
CA LEU A 100 8.39 13.13 -16.70
C LEU A 100 8.24 14.36 -15.80
N ASN A 101 9.14 14.57 -14.84
CA ASN A 101 9.06 15.64 -13.84
C ASN A 101 7.73 15.63 -13.04
N ILE A 102 7.16 14.43 -12.85
CA ILE A 102 5.94 14.19 -12.09
C ILE A 102 6.32 13.56 -10.76
N PRO A 103 6.02 14.18 -9.62
CA PRO A 103 6.34 13.59 -8.32
C PRO A 103 5.63 12.25 -8.13
N ALA A 104 6.36 11.25 -7.65
CA ALA A 104 5.81 9.92 -7.39
C ALA A 104 6.42 9.32 -6.12
N LEU A 105 5.61 8.54 -5.41
CA LEU A 105 5.98 7.86 -4.17
C LEU A 105 5.53 6.41 -4.23
N GLY A 106 6.45 5.48 -3.96
CA GLY A 106 6.15 4.05 -3.85
C GLY A 106 6.08 3.61 -2.39
N ILE A 107 5.01 2.92 -2.03
CA ILE A 107 4.78 2.33 -0.71
C ILE A 107 4.56 0.85 -0.90
N GLY A 108 5.47 0.03 -0.41
CA GLY A 108 5.32 -1.41 -0.56
C GLY A 108 6.46 -2.20 0.05
N HIS A 109 6.12 -3.41 0.47
CA HIS A 109 7.01 -4.33 1.13
C HIS A 109 6.45 -5.75 0.98
N ALA A 110 7.27 -6.79 1.12
CA ALA A 110 6.80 -8.17 1.10
C ALA A 110 5.61 -8.35 2.09
N TYR A 111 4.55 -9.03 1.65
CA TYR A 111 3.30 -9.22 2.40
C TYR A 111 2.44 -7.96 2.61
N HIS A 112 2.71 -6.88 1.90
CA HIS A 112 1.86 -5.70 1.87
C HIS A 112 0.66 -5.96 0.97
N GLN A 113 -0.49 -6.30 1.59
CA GLN A 113 -1.70 -6.77 0.93
C GLN A 113 -2.87 -5.79 1.12
N SER A 114 -4.01 -6.08 0.53
CA SER A 114 -5.16 -5.17 0.44
C SER A 114 -5.60 -4.57 1.78
N LEU A 115 -5.61 -5.35 2.86
CA LEU A 115 -6.05 -4.84 4.17
C LEU A 115 -5.06 -3.84 4.78
N SER A 116 -3.75 -4.06 4.59
CA SER A 116 -2.70 -3.11 5.01
C SER A 116 -2.83 -1.80 4.23
N ILE A 117 -2.92 -1.89 2.90
CA ILE A 117 -3.14 -0.74 2.01
C ILE A 117 -4.43 0.01 2.38
N TYR A 118 -5.50 -0.72 2.67
CA TYR A 118 -6.76 -0.14 3.14
C TYR A 118 -6.60 0.66 4.43
N GLY A 119 -5.88 0.12 5.41
CA GLY A 119 -5.57 0.81 6.66
C GLY A 119 -4.78 2.09 6.42
N GLU A 120 -3.78 2.05 5.56
CA GLU A 120 -2.95 3.19 5.21
C GLU A 120 -3.74 4.29 4.52
N ILE A 121 -4.55 3.93 3.53
CA ILE A 121 -5.41 4.88 2.82
C ILE A 121 -6.45 5.49 3.76
N MET A 122 -7.05 4.70 4.66
CA MET A 122 -7.94 5.24 5.70
C MET A 122 -7.24 6.25 6.61
N ALA A 123 -6.00 5.96 7.02
CA ALA A 123 -5.24 6.90 7.84
C ALA A 123 -4.92 8.20 7.10
N GLY A 124 -4.75 8.12 5.78
CA GLY A 124 -4.55 9.27 4.89
C GLY A 124 -5.83 9.97 4.44
N GLU A 125 -7.00 9.50 4.85
CA GLU A 125 -8.30 9.97 4.35
C GLU A 125 -8.48 11.50 4.29
N PRO A 126 -8.03 12.31 5.26
CA PRO A 126 -8.18 13.76 5.18
C PRO A 126 -7.44 14.43 4.01
N TYR A 127 -6.60 13.70 3.29
CA TYR A 127 -5.72 14.19 2.24
C TYR A 127 -6.00 13.57 0.87
N LEU A 128 -7.03 12.73 0.75
CA LEU A 128 -7.31 11.96 -0.47
C LEU A 128 -7.95 12.76 -1.62
N ASP A 129 -8.47 13.94 -1.36
CA ASP A 129 -9.23 14.77 -2.32
C ASP A 129 -8.45 15.18 -3.57
N ARG A 130 -7.14 15.04 -3.56
CA ARG A 130 -6.24 15.39 -4.67
C ARG A 130 -5.29 14.28 -5.08
N SER A 131 -5.38 13.14 -4.41
CA SER A 131 -4.48 12.01 -4.61
C SER A 131 -4.76 11.31 -5.93
N LYS A 132 -3.68 10.93 -6.63
CA LYS A 132 -3.70 9.92 -7.68
C LYS A 132 -3.06 8.67 -7.13
N ILE A 133 -3.82 7.60 -7.05
CA ILE A 133 -3.38 6.36 -6.40
C ILE A 133 -3.33 5.23 -7.43
N CYS A 134 -2.24 4.48 -7.43
CA CYS A 134 -2.16 3.22 -8.15
C CYS A 134 -1.90 2.08 -7.19
N ILE A 135 -2.67 0.99 -7.30
CA ILE A 135 -2.49 -0.23 -6.51
C ILE A 135 -2.03 -1.35 -7.42
N LEU A 136 -0.82 -1.88 -7.14
CA LEU A 136 -0.24 -3.02 -7.84
C LEU A 136 -0.66 -4.29 -7.12
N ILE A 137 -1.47 -5.10 -7.77
CA ILE A 137 -2.02 -6.34 -7.23
C ILE A 137 -1.15 -7.50 -7.67
N SER A 138 -0.52 -8.19 -6.71
CA SER A 138 0.19 -9.43 -6.98
C SER A 138 -0.78 -10.61 -7.00
N PRO A 139 -0.77 -11.45 -8.04
CA PRO A 139 -1.61 -12.64 -8.10
C PRO A 139 -1.40 -13.59 -6.91
N GLY A 140 -0.19 -13.67 -6.38
CA GLY A 140 0.13 -14.49 -5.22
C GLY A 140 -0.56 -14.09 -3.91
N TRP A 141 -1.17 -12.89 -3.83
CA TRP A 141 -1.96 -12.50 -2.65
C TRP A 141 -3.15 -13.43 -2.41
N PHE A 142 -3.74 -13.93 -3.50
CA PHE A 142 -4.98 -14.73 -3.45
C PHE A 142 -4.75 -16.21 -3.13
N GLU A 143 -3.49 -16.67 -3.15
CA GLU A 143 -3.12 -18.03 -2.74
C GLU A 143 -2.97 -18.18 -1.22
N SER A 144 -2.91 -17.07 -0.48
CA SER A 144 -2.75 -17.05 0.97
C SER A 144 -4.10 -17.06 1.70
N ASP A 145 -4.08 -17.38 2.99
CA ASP A 145 -5.23 -17.28 3.89
C ASP A 145 -5.60 -15.81 4.22
N GLY A 146 -5.24 -14.88 3.36
CA GLY A 146 -5.45 -13.45 3.52
C GLY A 146 -4.22 -12.72 4.04
N THR A 147 -4.45 -11.53 4.60
CA THR A 147 -3.40 -10.63 5.06
C THR A 147 -2.60 -11.25 6.21
N ASN A 148 -1.28 -11.28 6.07
CA ASN A 148 -0.37 -11.75 7.13
C ASN A 148 -0.43 -10.81 8.35
N PRO A 149 -0.78 -11.34 9.57
CA PRO A 149 -0.96 -10.49 10.75
C PRO A 149 0.32 -9.78 11.21
N GLU A 150 1.48 -10.43 11.16
CA GLU A 150 2.75 -9.82 11.57
C GLU A 150 3.13 -8.68 10.63
N ALA A 151 3.00 -8.90 9.32
CA ALA A 151 3.25 -7.88 8.32
C ALA A 151 2.25 -6.71 8.45
N PHE A 152 0.97 -6.99 8.71
CA PHE A 152 -0.02 -5.95 8.94
C PHE A 152 0.41 -4.97 10.04
N LEU A 153 0.96 -5.46 11.15
CA LEU A 153 1.42 -4.59 12.25
C LEU A 153 2.67 -3.78 11.89
N GLU A 154 3.50 -4.27 10.98
CA GLU A 154 4.64 -3.50 10.47
C GLU A 154 4.17 -2.32 9.61
N PHE A 155 3.10 -2.49 8.84
CA PHE A 155 2.53 -1.47 7.96
C PHE A 155 1.52 -0.56 8.65
N ALA A 156 0.78 -1.07 9.62
CA ALA A 156 -0.24 -0.34 10.37
C ALA A 156 0.15 -0.14 11.84
N PRO A 157 1.19 0.64 12.14
CA PRO A 157 1.62 0.88 13.52
C PRO A 157 0.55 1.63 14.32
N ASN A 158 0.65 1.55 15.65
CA ASN A 158 -0.33 2.13 16.57
C ASN A 158 -0.72 3.59 16.28
N PHE A 159 0.21 4.42 15.83
CA PHE A 159 -0.10 5.82 15.51
C PHE A 159 -0.97 5.94 14.26
N LEU A 160 -0.79 5.06 13.25
CA LEU A 160 -1.61 5.00 12.04
C LEU A 160 -3.03 4.53 12.41
N LEU A 161 -3.15 3.46 13.19
CA LEU A 161 -4.44 2.97 13.68
C LEU A 161 -5.17 4.02 14.52
N ASN A 162 -4.46 4.81 15.33
CA ASN A 162 -5.02 5.94 16.05
C ASN A 162 -5.58 7.02 15.12
N GLN A 163 -4.93 7.31 13.99
CA GLN A 163 -5.48 8.25 12.99
C GLN A 163 -6.86 7.78 12.51
N ILE A 164 -7.01 6.49 12.22
CA ILE A 164 -8.27 5.90 11.78
C ILE A 164 -9.35 6.01 12.87
N ILE A 165 -9.02 5.61 14.10
CA ILE A 165 -9.97 5.61 15.22
C ILE A 165 -10.53 7.02 15.49
N PHE A 166 -9.64 8.03 15.49
CA PHE A 166 -10.01 9.41 15.81
C PHE A 166 -10.54 10.20 14.60
N ASN A 167 -10.51 9.64 13.39
CA ASN A 167 -11.07 10.31 12.23
C ASN A 167 -12.60 10.15 12.19
N PRO A 168 -13.38 11.23 12.34
CA PRO A 168 -14.85 11.18 12.30
C PRO A 168 -15.38 10.92 10.89
N SER A 169 -14.61 11.18 9.85
CA SER A 169 -15.00 10.96 8.44
C SER A 169 -14.99 9.49 8.04
N ILE A 170 -14.35 8.63 8.84
CA ILE A 170 -14.35 7.19 8.62
C ILE A 170 -15.54 6.57 9.35
N SER A 171 -16.39 5.88 8.61
CA SER A 171 -17.58 5.24 9.16
C SER A 171 -17.23 4.15 10.19
N THR A 172 -18.15 3.91 11.10
CA THR A 172 -18.04 2.82 12.08
C THR A 172 -17.89 1.45 11.39
N GLN A 173 -18.53 1.27 10.23
CA GLN A 173 -18.43 0.04 9.45
C GLN A 173 -16.97 -0.24 9.02
N HIS A 174 -16.29 0.75 8.43
CA HIS A 174 -14.89 0.61 8.02
C HIS A 174 -13.96 0.34 9.21
N LYS A 175 -14.19 1.03 10.33
CA LYS A 175 -13.42 0.79 11.57
C LYS A 175 -13.59 -0.64 12.09
N ARG A 176 -14.82 -1.18 12.03
CA ARG A 176 -15.13 -2.55 12.49
C ARG A 176 -14.43 -3.63 11.65
N ILE A 177 -14.20 -3.38 10.37
CA ILE A 177 -13.47 -4.34 9.50
C ILE A 177 -12.06 -4.57 10.03
N LEU A 178 -11.31 -3.49 10.30
CA LEU A 178 -9.98 -3.62 10.92
C LEU A 178 -10.06 -4.21 12.33
N GLY A 179 -11.07 -3.81 13.10
CA GLY A 179 -11.31 -4.37 14.43
C GLY A 179 -11.55 -5.88 14.43
N LYS A 180 -12.29 -6.38 13.44
CA LYS A 180 -12.55 -7.81 13.26
C LYS A 180 -11.24 -8.55 12.96
N PHE A 181 -10.44 -8.05 12.03
CA PHE A 181 -9.15 -8.64 11.70
C PHE A 181 -8.21 -8.70 12.91
N ILE A 182 -8.13 -7.63 13.70
CA ILE A 182 -7.33 -7.58 14.93
C ILE A 182 -7.86 -8.60 15.97
N ASP A 183 -9.18 -8.80 16.05
CA ASP A 183 -9.80 -9.76 16.96
C ASP A 183 -9.49 -11.21 16.58
N GLU A 184 -9.63 -11.53 15.31
CA GLU A 184 -9.43 -12.87 14.77
C GLU A 184 -7.96 -13.31 14.88
N ASN A 185 -7.03 -12.37 14.83
CA ASN A 185 -5.59 -12.62 14.90
C ASN A 185 -4.96 -12.17 16.25
N ALA A 186 -5.75 -12.08 17.31
CA ALA A 186 -5.29 -11.55 18.59
C ALA A 186 -4.13 -12.36 19.23
N ALA A 187 -3.99 -13.65 18.91
CA ALA A 187 -2.90 -14.50 19.37
C ALA A 187 -1.55 -14.09 18.75
N ASP A 188 -1.55 -13.74 17.47
CA ASP A 188 -0.36 -13.33 16.71
C ASP A 188 0.16 -11.96 17.19
N PHE A 189 -0.73 -11.17 17.80
CA PHE A 189 -0.45 -9.85 18.35
C PHE A 189 -0.09 -9.86 19.84
N SER A 190 0.24 -11.01 20.41
CA SER A 190 0.46 -11.18 21.87
C SER A 190 1.51 -10.24 22.50
N GLY A 191 2.51 -9.80 21.74
CA GLY A 191 3.50 -8.80 22.17
C GLY A 191 2.96 -7.39 22.37
N PHE A 192 1.70 -7.11 22.00
CA PHE A 192 1.02 -5.81 22.04
C PHE A 192 -0.24 -5.84 22.92
N SER A 193 -0.34 -6.77 23.86
CA SER A 193 -1.58 -7.18 24.53
C SER A 193 -2.40 -6.06 25.20
N SER A 194 -1.77 -5.05 25.81
CA SER A 194 -2.50 -3.94 26.45
C SER A 194 -2.97 -2.87 25.47
N GLU A 195 -2.16 -2.55 24.49
CA GLU A 195 -2.43 -1.53 23.47
C GLU A 195 -3.45 -2.05 22.45
N LEU A 196 -3.33 -3.31 22.06
CA LEU A 196 -4.28 -3.97 21.18
C LEU A 196 -5.63 -4.21 21.82
N GLY A 197 -5.71 -4.52 23.10
CA GLY A 197 -6.97 -4.62 23.82
C GLY A 197 -7.78 -3.34 23.77
N TYR A 198 -7.09 -2.19 23.87
CA TYR A 198 -7.73 -0.88 23.72
C TYR A 198 -8.16 -0.57 22.28
N LEU A 199 -7.28 -0.78 21.30
CA LEU A 199 -7.58 -0.60 19.89
C LEU A 199 -8.76 -1.49 19.47
N ARG A 200 -8.73 -2.76 19.84
CA ARG A 200 -9.76 -3.75 19.63
C ARG A 200 -11.12 -3.29 20.14
N ASN A 201 -11.20 -2.81 21.39
CA ASN A 201 -12.43 -2.30 21.95
C ASN A 201 -12.94 -1.02 21.24
N SER A 202 -12.02 -0.14 20.87
CA SER A 202 -12.33 1.10 20.16
C SER A 202 -12.88 0.83 18.75
N PHE A 203 -12.30 -0.15 18.04
CA PHE A 203 -12.78 -0.57 16.73
C PHE A 203 -14.11 -1.34 16.81
N ARG A 204 -14.29 -2.26 17.78
CA ARG A 204 -15.52 -3.04 17.95
C ARG A 204 -16.75 -2.16 18.18
N GLN A 205 -16.62 -1.15 19.03
CA GLN A 205 -17.75 -0.33 19.44
C GLN A 205 -18.03 0.80 18.45
N GLY A 206 -17.07 1.13 17.59
CA GLY A 206 -17.16 2.30 16.72
C GLY A 206 -17.33 3.60 17.50
N GLU A 207 -17.16 3.53 18.82
CA GLU A 207 -17.42 4.61 19.75
C GLU A 207 -16.18 5.47 19.94
N ALA A 208 -16.14 6.56 19.20
CA ALA A 208 -15.07 7.55 19.30
C ALA A 208 -14.92 8.19 20.70
N TRP A 209 -15.92 8.09 21.58
CA TRP A 209 -15.90 8.77 22.89
C TRP A 209 -14.99 8.07 23.91
N LYS A 210 -14.97 6.73 23.96
CA LYS A 210 -14.08 5.99 24.89
C LYS A 210 -12.62 6.14 24.49
N SER A 211 -12.35 6.11 23.21
CA SER A 211 -11.00 6.33 22.68
C SER A 211 -10.57 7.80 22.79
N LYS A 212 -11.50 8.75 22.89
CA LYS A 212 -11.20 10.15 23.22
C LYS A 212 -10.80 10.34 24.67
N LEU A 213 -11.34 9.53 25.59
CA LEU A 213 -11.04 9.64 27.03
C LEU A 213 -9.66 9.05 27.40
N PHE A 214 -9.19 8.06 26.66
CA PHE A 214 -7.93 7.37 26.96
C PHE A 214 -7.07 7.28 25.70
N PRO A 215 -6.41 8.38 25.28
CA PRO A 215 -5.47 8.32 24.18
C PRO A 215 -4.32 7.37 24.53
N ILE A 216 -4.05 6.39 23.65
CA ILE A 216 -2.88 5.52 23.83
C ILE A 216 -1.64 6.40 23.72
N PRO A 217 -0.71 6.32 24.67
CA PRO A 217 0.59 6.96 24.52
C PRO A 217 1.23 6.45 23.22
N LEU A 218 1.81 7.35 22.44
CA LEU A 218 2.59 7.00 21.25
C LEU A 218 3.81 6.19 21.71
N THR A 219 3.67 4.88 21.84
CA THR A 219 4.80 4.02 22.13
C THR A 219 5.62 3.86 20.85
N ARG A 220 6.92 4.09 20.95
CA ARG A 220 7.85 3.83 19.84
C ARG A 220 7.83 2.34 19.55
N PRO A 221 7.80 1.91 18.28
CA PRO A 221 7.91 0.50 17.94
C PRO A 221 9.20 -0.07 18.51
N LYS A 222 9.10 -1.21 19.22
CA LYS A 222 10.24 -1.88 19.89
C LYS A 222 11.30 -2.41 18.91
N LYS A 223 10.97 -2.56 17.66
CA LYS A 223 11.90 -2.89 16.56
C LYS A 223 11.84 -1.80 15.51
N GLN A 224 12.82 -0.91 15.50
CA GLN A 224 13.14 -0.15 14.31
C GLN A 224 13.85 -1.11 13.35
N LEU A 225 13.16 -1.58 12.32
CA LEU A 225 13.83 -2.12 11.15
C LEU A 225 14.66 -0.96 10.56
N LYS A 226 15.99 -1.09 10.66
CA LYS A 226 16.92 -0.11 10.10
C LYS A 226 16.91 -0.20 8.58
N PHE A 227 15.97 0.43 7.94
CA PHE A 227 16.07 0.74 6.52
C PHE A 227 16.70 2.12 6.40
N SER A 228 17.96 2.16 6.00
CA SER A 228 18.63 3.41 5.67
C SER A 228 18.11 3.90 4.33
N VAL A 229 17.31 4.94 4.33
CA VAL A 229 17.03 5.72 3.13
C VAL A 229 18.32 6.45 2.76
N LYS A 230 19.05 5.94 1.77
CA LYS A 230 20.10 6.73 1.13
C LYS A 230 19.40 7.73 0.20
N ALA A 231 19.37 8.98 0.61
CA ALA A 231 19.06 10.06 -0.30
C ALA A 231 20.16 10.11 -1.37
N GLU A 232 19.89 9.61 -2.56
CA GLU A 232 20.78 9.84 -3.70
C GLU A 232 20.53 11.27 -4.19
N SER A 233 21.62 12.04 -4.34
CA SER A 233 21.58 13.38 -4.86
C SER A 233 21.03 13.36 -6.28
N THR A 234 19.91 13.99 -6.49
CA THR A 234 19.36 14.20 -7.83
C THR A 234 20.12 15.33 -8.49
N THR A 235 20.77 15.06 -9.62
CA THR A 235 21.24 16.09 -10.55
C THR A 235 20.09 16.96 -11.01
N PRO A 236 20.27 18.28 -11.20
CA PRO A 236 19.21 19.16 -11.66
C PRO A 236 18.78 18.76 -13.07
N TYR A 237 17.46 18.70 -13.26
CA TYR A 237 16.84 18.30 -14.52
C TYR A 237 17.16 19.28 -15.64
N SER A 238 17.73 18.75 -16.73
CA SER A 238 17.63 19.41 -18.04
C SER A 238 16.22 19.14 -18.62
N THR A 239 15.70 20.08 -19.36
CA THR A 239 14.50 19.86 -20.19
C THR A 239 14.78 18.69 -21.11
N GLN A 240 14.17 17.53 -20.84
CA GLN A 240 14.34 16.31 -21.64
C GLN A 240 13.60 16.46 -22.98
N PRO A 241 14.14 15.91 -24.07
CA PRO A 241 13.39 15.75 -25.30
C PRO A 241 12.12 14.92 -25.05
N SER A 242 11.10 15.12 -25.85
CA SER A 242 9.82 14.42 -25.75
C SER A 242 10.04 12.91 -25.55
N PHE A 243 9.69 12.39 -24.39
CA PHE A 243 9.82 10.97 -24.07
C PHE A 243 8.78 10.17 -24.85
N SER A 244 9.23 9.15 -25.58
CA SER A 244 8.35 8.22 -26.30
C SER A 244 8.31 6.87 -25.60
N PHE A 245 7.17 6.50 -25.04
CA PHE A 245 6.95 5.17 -24.43
C PHE A 245 7.14 4.06 -25.47
N THR A 246 6.61 4.23 -26.67
CA THR A 246 6.69 3.23 -27.74
C THR A 246 8.11 2.94 -28.14
N ASP A 247 8.91 3.99 -28.39
CA ASP A 247 10.31 3.81 -28.81
C ASP A 247 11.14 3.18 -27.70
N THR A 248 10.94 3.64 -26.45
CA THR A 248 11.65 3.08 -25.30
C THR A 248 11.30 1.62 -25.05
N LEU A 249 10.01 1.27 -25.18
CA LEU A 249 9.56 -0.10 -25.03
C LEU A 249 10.15 -1.01 -26.10
N GLN A 250 10.17 -0.58 -27.36
CA GLN A 250 10.79 -1.34 -28.45
C GLN A 250 12.30 -1.51 -28.27
N GLN A 251 13.00 -0.48 -27.80
CA GLN A 251 14.42 -0.56 -27.47
C GLN A 251 14.68 -1.57 -26.35
N GLU A 252 13.86 -1.58 -25.29
CA GLU A 252 14.01 -2.54 -24.21
C GLU A 252 13.66 -3.97 -24.64
N ILE A 253 12.64 -4.17 -25.46
CA ILE A 253 12.35 -5.50 -26.05
C ILE A 253 13.52 -5.99 -26.90
N HIS A 254 14.09 -5.13 -27.73
CA HIS A 254 15.28 -5.48 -28.50
C HIS A 254 16.45 -5.80 -27.61
N ARG A 255 16.75 -4.99 -26.61
CA ARG A 255 17.83 -5.24 -25.64
C ARG A 255 17.63 -6.57 -24.92
N TYR A 256 16.41 -6.88 -24.48
CA TYR A 256 16.07 -8.14 -23.82
C TYR A 256 16.27 -9.35 -24.74
N SER A 257 16.05 -9.20 -26.04
CA SER A 257 16.29 -10.28 -27.01
C SER A 257 17.76 -10.64 -27.15
N GLN A 258 18.68 -9.73 -26.77
CA GLN A 258 20.11 -9.92 -26.80
C GLN A 258 20.70 -10.48 -25.47
N GLU A 259 19.94 -10.51 -24.41
CA GLU A 259 20.41 -11.03 -23.11
C GLU A 259 20.38 -12.56 -23.08
N PRO A 260 21.40 -13.21 -22.45
CA PRO A 260 21.45 -14.67 -22.34
C PRO A 260 20.32 -15.18 -21.44
N ARG A 261 19.35 -15.89 -22.02
CA ARG A 261 18.18 -16.50 -21.40
C ARG A 261 17.94 -17.90 -21.94
N ASN A 262 19.00 -18.71 -21.86
CA ASN A 262 19.05 -20.05 -22.46
C ASN A 262 18.43 -21.12 -21.54
N ASN A 263 17.66 -20.70 -20.52
CA ASN A 263 17.03 -21.62 -19.59
C ASN A 263 15.54 -21.81 -19.90
N THR A 264 14.94 -22.83 -19.30
CA THR A 264 13.57 -23.28 -19.58
C THR A 264 12.47 -22.32 -19.16
N ILE A 265 12.78 -21.27 -18.37
CA ILE A 265 11.81 -20.30 -17.86
C ILE A 265 12.07 -18.86 -18.34
N HIS A 266 13.01 -18.70 -19.26
CA HIS A 266 13.30 -17.41 -19.92
C HIS A 266 13.64 -16.23 -18.99
N VAL A 267 14.22 -16.52 -17.83
CA VAL A 267 14.80 -15.49 -16.94
C VAL A 267 16.30 -15.35 -17.20
N ASN A 268 16.93 -14.34 -16.61
CA ASN A 268 18.39 -14.19 -16.68
C ASN A 268 19.12 -15.46 -16.23
N ASP A 269 20.11 -15.93 -17.00
CA ASP A 269 20.80 -17.19 -16.75
C ASP A 269 21.58 -17.20 -15.43
N ALA A 270 22.07 -16.05 -14.96
CA ALA A 270 22.75 -15.96 -13.66
C ALA A 270 21.73 -16.13 -12.52
N TYR A 271 20.54 -15.53 -12.63
CA TYR A 271 19.44 -15.72 -11.68
C TYR A 271 19.01 -17.18 -11.65
N PHE A 272 18.77 -17.79 -12.83
CA PHE A 272 18.37 -19.19 -12.95
C PHE A 272 19.39 -20.11 -12.28
N SER A 273 20.67 -19.95 -12.61
CA SER A 273 21.75 -20.78 -12.07
C SER A 273 21.89 -20.64 -10.55
N ARG A 274 21.69 -19.45 -10.02
CA ARG A 274 21.84 -19.16 -8.58
C ARG A 274 20.69 -19.65 -7.74
N TYR A 275 19.45 -19.50 -8.23
CA TYR A 275 18.26 -19.65 -7.39
C TYR A 275 17.34 -20.82 -7.76
N LEU A 276 17.46 -21.36 -8.98
CA LEU A 276 16.48 -22.31 -9.50
C LEU A 276 17.09 -23.63 -9.98
N LYS A 277 18.22 -23.57 -10.65
CA LYS A 277 18.87 -24.76 -11.24
C LYS A 277 19.26 -25.77 -10.16
N GLY A 278 18.70 -26.99 -10.25
CA GLY A 278 18.99 -28.05 -9.30
C GLY A 278 18.49 -27.83 -7.87
N LYS A 279 17.65 -26.82 -7.64
CA LYS A 279 17.10 -26.46 -6.30
C LYS A 279 15.73 -27.07 -6.02
N GLY A 280 15.17 -27.79 -6.98
CA GLY A 280 13.93 -28.52 -6.84
C GLY A 280 14.10 -29.89 -6.18
N LYS A 281 12.97 -30.56 -5.95
CA LYS A 281 12.94 -31.89 -5.34
C LYS A 281 13.69 -32.90 -6.23
N GLY A 282 14.56 -33.69 -5.60
CA GLY A 282 15.37 -34.70 -6.31
C GLY A 282 16.45 -34.10 -7.23
N GLY A 283 16.85 -32.84 -7.03
CA GLY A 283 17.88 -32.17 -7.85
C GLY A 283 17.38 -31.64 -9.20
N SER A 284 16.06 -31.65 -9.42
CA SER A 284 15.42 -30.95 -10.55
C SER A 284 15.50 -29.43 -10.41
N ASP A 285 15.15 -28.71 -11.47
CA ASP A 285 15.03 -27.26 -11.38
C ASP A 285 13.82 -26.87 -10.54
N LYS A 286 13.95 -25.82 -9.73
CA LYS A 286 12.86 -25.34 -8.87
C LYS A 286 11.72 -24.79 -9.72
N LYS A 287 10.50 -25.21 -9.42
CA LYS A 287 9.22 -24.72 -9.97
C LYS A 287 8.31 -24.25 -8.85
N GLY A 288 7.49 -23.27 -9.15
CA GLY A 288 6.35 -22.88 -8.32
C GLY A 288 5.13 -23.75 -8.64
N ASN A 289 4.20 -23.84 -7.71
CA ASN A 289 2.89 -24.46 -7.94
C ASN A 289 1.80 -23.52 -7.45
N VAL A 290 0.75 -23.39 -8.24
CA VAL A 290 -0.46 -22.66 -7.91
C VAL A 290 -1.56 -23.66 -7.71
N HIS A 291 -2.24 -23.58 -6.57
CA HIS A 291 -3.37 -24.46 -6.25
C HIS A 291 -4.70 -23.82 -6.67
N SER A 292 -5.75 -24.63 -6.77
CA SER A 292 -7.10 -24.11 -7.01
C SER A 292 -7.55 -23.22 -5.84
N ILE A 293 -8.22 -22.11 -6.16
CA ILE A 293 -8.65 -21.11 -5.20
C ILE A 293 -10.17 -21.12 -5.12
N ASP A 294 -10.70 -21.21 -3.91
CA ASP A 294 -12.12 -20.97 -3.66
C ASP A 294 -12.39 -19.44 -3.69
N ILE A 295 -13.00 -18.99 -4.77
CA ILE A 295 -13.28 -17.58 -4.99
C ILE A 295 -14.29 -17.04 -3.96
N GLY A 296 -15.30 -17.84 -3.62
CA GLY A 296 -16.39 -17.43 -2.72
C GLY A 296 -15.93 -17.13 -1.30
N GLU A 297 -14.94 -17.85 -0.82
CA GLU A 297 -14.42 -17.70 0.54
C GLU A 297 -13.06 -17.01 0.61
N ASN A 298 -12.48 -16.58 -0.53
CA ASN A 298 -11.15 -15.97 -0.56
C ASN A 298 -11.09 -14.68 0.28
N PRO A 299 -10.30 -14.65 1.37
CA PRO A 299 -10.27 -13.50 2.28
C PRO A 299 -9.61 -12.28 1.66
N GLU A 300 -8.62 -12.47 0.79
CA GLU A 300 -7.93 -11.36 0.15
C GLU A 300 -8.82 -10.65 -0.89
N LEU A 301 -9.64 -11.41 -1.64
CA LEU A 301 -10.64 -10.82 -2.53
C LEU A 301 -11.67 -9.99 -1.73
N LYS A 302 -12.11 -10.49 -0.56
CA LYS A 302 -13.01 -9.74 0.33
C LYS A 302 -12.34 -8.44 0.85
N ASN A 303 -11.07 -8.50 1.22
CA ASN A 303 -10.29 -7.33 1.64
C ASN A 303 -10.13 -6.30 0.51
N LEU A 304 -9.84 -6.77 -0.71
CA LEU A 304 -9.73 -5.91 -1.89
C LEU A 304 -11.06 -5.24 -2.23
N GLN A 305 -12.17 -5.96 -2.15
CA GLN A 305 -13.52 -5.39 -2.35
C GLN A 305 -13.81 -4.25 -1.37
N VAL A 306 -13.44 -4.42 -0.10
CA VAL A 306 -13.59 -3.38 0.93
C VAL A 306 -12.73 -2.15 0.62
N LEU A 307 -11.50 -2.36 0.19
CA LEU A 307 -10.60 -1.28 -0.23
C LEU A 307 -11.18 -0.51 -1.42
N ILE A 308 -11.64 -1.22 -2.46
CA ILE A 308 -12.25 -0.63 -3.66
C ILE A 308 -13.51 0.17 -3.28
N GLN A 309 -14.37 -0.37 -2.43
CA GLN A 309 -15.56 0.32 -1.95
C GLN A 309 -15.19 1.62 -1.22
N PHE A 310 -14.20 1.59 -0.34
CA PHE A 310 -13.74 2.79 0.38
C PHE A 310 -13.22 3.88 -0.57
N LEU A 311 -12.40 3.50 -1.55
CA LEU A 311 -11.91 4.43 -2.57
C LEU A 311 -13.06 5.06 -3.35
N LYS A 312 -14.08 4.27 -3.71
CA LYS A 312 -15.30 4.75 -4.38
C LYS A 312 -16.09 5.72 -3.51
N GLU A 313 -16.35 5.36 -2.25
CA GLU A 313 -17.08 6.20 -1.30
C GLU A 313 -16.39 7.55 -1.04
N LYS A 314 -15.05 7.56 -1.09
CA LYS A 314 -14.23 8.77 -0.91
C LYS A 314 -13.95 9.51 -2.20
N ASN A 315 -14.46 9.03 -3.33
CA ASN A 315 -14.25 9.59 -4.65
C ASN A 315 -12.76 9.81 -4.98
N VAL A 316 -11.93 8.82 -4.64
CA VAL A 316 -10.49 8.86 -4.85
C VAL A 316 -10.18 8.56 -6.32
N ASP A 317 -9.27 9.33 -6.91
CA ASP A 317 -8.75 9.07 -8.25
C ASP A 317 -7.75 7.91 -8.19
N ALA A 318 -8.23 6.69 -8.38
CA ALA A 318 -7.46 5.46 -8.22
C ALA A 318 -7.43 4.61 -9.49
N SER A 319 -6.34 3.89 -9.67
CA SER A 319 -6.16 2.88 -10.73
C SER A 319 -5.54 1.62 -10.17
N PHE A 320 -5.66 0.52 -10.92
CA PHE A 320 -5.17 -0.78 -10.49
C PHE A 320 -4.33 -1.44 -11.59
N VAL A 321 -3.32 -2.18 -11.17
CA VAL A 321 -2.50 -3.01 -12.06
C VAL A 321 -2.49 -4.42 -11.52
N ILE A 322 -2.97 -5.39 -12.28
CA ILE A 322 -2.82 -6.82 -11.96
C ILE A 322 -1.52 -7.28 -12.61
N GLN A 323 -0.58 -7.71 -11.78
CA GLN A 323 0.75 -8.08 -12.21
C GLN A 323 0.78 -9.46 -12.87
N PRO A 324 1.76 -9.74 -13.74
CA PRO A 324 1.96 -11.07 -14.28
C PRO A 324 2.74 -11.98 -13.30
N LEU A 325 2.62 -13.28 -13.51
CA LEU A 325 3.54 -14.29 -13.04
C LEU A 325 4.21 -14.97 -14.23
N ASN A 326 5.37 -15.61 -14.02
CA ASN A 326 6.09 -16.30 -15.09
C ASN A 326 5.41 -17.64 -15.43
N PRO A 327 4.76 -17.78 -16.61
CA PRO A 327 4.00 -18.99 -16.96
C PRO A 327 4.90 -20.19 -17.25
N TYR A 328 6.20 -19.99 -17.47
CA TYR A 328 7.15 -21.08 -17.59
C TYR A 328 7.62 -21.62 -16.22
N TYR A 329 7.44 -20.86 -15.14
CA TYR A 329 7.90 -21.24 -13.81
C TYR A 329 6.80 -21.89 -12.97
N TYR A 330 5.56 -21.36 -13.03
CA TYR A 330 4.46 -21.83 -12.18
C TYR A 330 3.65 -22.90 -12.88
N ASN A 331 3.57 -24.09 -12.25
CA ASN A 331 2.60 -25.13 -12.63
C ASN A 331 1.22 -24.75 -12.08
N GLY A 332 0.17 -24.97 -12.84
CA GLY A 332 -1.22 -24.65 -12.42
C GLY A 332 -1.51 -23.15 -12.40
N ILE A 333 -0.73 -22.35 -13.13
CA ILE A 333 -0.91 -20.89 -13.19
C ILE A 333 -2.30 -20.51 -13.66
N GLU A 334 -2.95 -21.33 -14.47
CA GLU A 334 -4.33 -21.17 -14.94
C GLU A 334 -5.36 -21.17 -13.80
N ASN A 335 -5.04 -21.75 -12.65
CA ASN A 335 -5.90 -21.75 -11.47
C ASN A 335 -6.15 -20.35 -10.88
N LEU A 336 -5.29 -19.37 -11.22
CA LEU A 336 -5.49 -17.97 -10.82
C LEU A 336 -6.44 -17.20 -11.74
N VAL A 337 -6.69 -17.66 -12.96
CA VAL A 337 -7.53 -16.95 -13.93
C VAL A 337 -8.91 -16.61 -13.35
N PRO A 338 -9.67 -17.53 -12.78
CA PRO A 338 -11.03 -17.23 -12.31
C PRO A 338 -11.07 -16.19 -11.19
N ILE A 339 -10.07 -16.18 -10.27
CA ILE A 339 -10.03 -15.17 -9.21
C ILE A 339 -9.57 -13.82 -9.74
N LEU A 340 -8.61 -13.76 -10.67
CA LEU A 340 -8.15 -12.51 -11.25
C LEU A 340 -9.20 -11.89 -12.17
N ASP A 341 -10.00 -12.69 -12.88
CA ASP A 341 -11.18 -12.22 -13.61
C ASP A 341 -12.20 -11.58 -12.65
N SER A 342 -12.39 -12.17 -11.49
CA SER A 342 -13.26 -11.61 -10.44
C SER A 342 -12.70 -10.28 -9.90
N VAL A 343 -11.39 -10.20 -9.69
CA VAL A 343 -10.68 -8.99 -9.28
C VAL A 343 -10.87 -7.88 -10.30
N GLU A 344 -10.57 -8.16 -11.56
CA GLU A 344 -10.73 -7.18 -12.65
C GLU A 344 -12.19 -6.73 -12.79
N SER A 345 -13.13 -7.68 -12.70
CA SER A 345 -14.56 -7.39 -12.76
C SER A 345 -14.99 -6.42 -11.66
N VAL A 346 -14.57 -6.64 -10.42
CA VAL A 346 -14.89 -5.76 -9.27
C VAL A 346 -14.30 -4.36 -9.48
N ILE A 347 -13.06 -4.26 -9.95
CA ILE A 347 -12.41 -2.98 -10.23
C ILE A 347 -13.19 -2.21 -11.29
N ARG A 348 -13.49 -2.84 -12.43
CA ARG A 348 -14.18 -2.21 -13.56
C ARG A 348 -15.64 -1.84 -13.26
N GLN A 349 -16.36 -2.67 -12.52
CA GLN A 349 -17.74 -2.38 -12.04
C GLN A 349 -17.77 -1.13 -11.14
N ASN A 350 -16.71 -0.85 -10.42
CA ASN A 350 -16.56 0.37 -9.64
C ASN A 350 -16.00 1.55 -10.45
N GLN A 351 -15.83 1.39 -11.78
CA GLN A 351 -15.38 2.41 -12.71
C GLN A 351 -13.93 2.87 -12.50
N PHE A 352 -13.08 2.03 -11.93
CA PHE A 352 -11.66 2.31 -11.83
C PHE A 352 -10.90 1.77 -13.05
N PRO A 353 -9.92 2.52 -13.57
CA PRO A 353 -9.00 2.03 -14.59
C PRO A 353 -8.23 0.81 -14.10
N CYS A 354 -8.09 -0.20 -14.96
CA CYS A 354 -7.37 -1.42 -14.64
C CYS A 354 -6.50 -1.87 -15.82
N LEU A 355 -5.22 -2.06 -15.56
CA LEU A 355 -4.29 -2.73 -16.44
C LEU A 355 -4.12 -4.17 -15.96
N ASN A 356 -4.64 -5.13 -16.71
CA ASN A 356 -4.39 -6.54 -16.44
C ASN A 356 -3.22 -7.03 -17.31
N MET A 357 -2.10 -7.37 -16.67
CA MET A 357 -0.89 -7.90 -17.30
C MET A 357 -0.74 -9.41 -17.12
N TYR A 358 -1.70 -10.05 -16.46
CA TYR A 358 -1.64 -11.48 -16.20
C TYR A 358 -1.87 -12.29 -17.46
N VAL A 359 -1.00 -13.27 -17.68
CA VAL A 359 -1.10 -14.25 -18.75
C VAL A 359 -0.90 -15.64 -18.16
N SER A 360 -1.80 -16.57 -18.47
CA SER A 360 -1.74 -17.96 -17.99
C SER A 360 -1.05 -18.91 -18.97
N ASP A 361 -0.74 -18.44 -20.17
CA ASP A 361 -0.10 -19.24 -21.20
C ASP A 361 1.25 -18.64 -21.62
N THR A 362 2.11 -19.50 -22.14
CA THR A 362 3.47 -19.13 -22.56
C THR A 362 3.53 -18.41 -23.89
N THR A 363 2.47 -18.48 -24.70
CA THR A 363 2.46 -17.92 -26.07
C THR A 363 2.27 -16.41 -26.07
N ASN A 364 1.54 -15.91 -25.07
CA ASN A 364 1.27 -14.48 -24.91
C ASN A 364 2.26 -13.80 -23.93
N TYR A 365 3.12 -14.56 -23.29
CA TYR A 365 4.11 -14.00 -22.36
C TYR A 365 5.28 -13.38 -23.11
N ILE A 366 5.56 -12.11 -22.83
CA ILE A 366 6.72 -11.39 -23.38
C ILE A 366 7.89 -11.47 -22.39
N PRO A 367 8.98 -12.19 -22.72
CA PRO A 367 10.19 -12.23 -21.89
C PRO A 367 10.72 -10.81 -21.62
N GLY A 368 11.07 -10.54 -20.35
CA GLY A 368 11.45 -9.19 -19.91
C GLY A 368 10.34 -8.39 -19.27
N THR A 369 9.08 -8.82 -19.39
CA THR A 369 7.97 -8.30 -18.57
C THR A 369 8.25 -8.51 -17.09
N LEU A 370 8.85 -9.65 -16.73
CA LEU A 370 9.37 -9.93 -15.40
C LEU A 370 10.90 -9.97 -15.40
N ASN A 371 11.49 -9.50 -14.30
CA ASN A 371 12.92 -9.60 -14.04
C ASN A 371 13.32 -11.00 -13.56
N ASP A 372 12.43 -11.63 -12.80
CA ASP A 372 12.55 -13.00 -12.29
C ASP A 372 11.25 -13.78 -12.49
N VAL A 373 10.77 -14.52 -11.50
CA VAL A 373 9.55 -15.33 -11.63
C VAL A 373 8.28 -14.57 -11.30
N MET A 374 8.37 -13.39 -10.61
CA MET A 374 7.21 -12.64 -10.13
C MET A 374 7.38 -11.11 -10.11
N HIS A 375 8.62 -10.59 -10.08
CA HIS A 375 8.84 -9.14 -9.98
C HIS A 375 8.94 -8.51 -11.36
N LEU A 376 8.29 -7.37 -11.54
CA LEU A 376 8.29 -6.64 -12.80
C LEU A 376 9.71 -6.31 -13.28
N GLY A 377 9.97 -6.63 -14.52
CA GLY A 377 11.15 -6.22 -15.27
C GLY A 377 10.92 -4.86 -15.96
N LYS A 378 11.90 -4.42 -16.74
CA LYS A 378 11.84 -3.12 -17.41
C LYS A 378 10.67 -2.99 -18.35
N ILE A 379 10.39 -4.03 -19.15
CA ILE A 379 9.23 -4.05 -20.06
C ILE A 379 7.93 -3.95 -19.27
N GLY A 380 7.81 -4.70 -18.16
CA GLY A 380 6.65 -4.65 -17.30
C GLY A 380 6.43 -3.25 -16.70
N TRP A 381 7.48 -2.65 -16.15
CA TRP A 381 7.40 -1.30 -15.61
C TRP A 381 7.09 -0.23 -16.66
N LEU A 382 7.62 -0.35 -17.88
CA LEU A 382 7.30 0.59 -18.96
C LEU A 382 5.82 0.52 -19.35
N ASN A 383 5.22 -0.68 -19.40
CA ASN A 383 3.79 -0.84 -19.62
C ASN A 383 2.96 -0.20 -18.50
N VAL A 384 3.35 -0.40 -17.24
CA VAL A 384 2.71 0.25 -16.09
C VAL A 384 2.84 1.77 -16.18
N ASN A 385 4.02 2.28 -16.49
CA ASN A 385 4.26 3.72 -16.61
C ASN A 385 3.44 4.35 -17.75
N GLN A 386 3.35 3.68 -18.90
CA GLN A 386 2.52 4.13 -20.01
C GLN A 386 1.04 4.19 -19.61
N PHE A 387 0.53 3.14 -18.99
CA PHE A 387 -0.85 3.10 -18.50
C PHE A 387 -1.14 4.23 -17.51
N LEU A 388 -0.26 4.46 -16.54
CA LEU A 388 -0.43 5.51 -15.55
C LEU A 388 -0.35 6.92 -16.16
N TYR A 389 0.55 7.12 -17.13
CA TYR A 389 0.66 8.38 -17.85
C TYR A 389 -0.63 8.66 -18.64
N GLN A 390 -1.12 7.68 -19.39
CA GLN A 390 -2.37 7.79 -20.14
C GLN A 390 -3.59 8.03 -19.24
N THR A 391 -3.62 7.38 -18.09
CA THR A 391 -4.74 7.50 -17.13
C THR A 391 -4.78 8.87 -16.46
N TYR A 392 -3.65 9.43 -16.07
CA TYR A 392 -3.63 10.58 -15.17
C TYR A 392 -3.06 11.87 -15.74
N TYR A 393 -2.28 11.80 -16.80
CA TYR A 393 -1.47 12.93 -17.25
C TYR A 393 -1.58 13.25 -18.75
N GLN A 394 -2.04 12.31 -19.55
CA GLN A 394 -2.24 12.57 -20.97
C GLN A 394 -3.41 13.53 -21.17
N THR A 395 -3.20 14.60 -21.92
CA THR A 395 -4.25 15.57 -22.26
C THR A 395 -5.18 15.01 -23.35
N ASP A 396 -6.39 15.56 -23.45
CA ASP A 396 -7.33 15.12 -24.51
C ASP A 396 -6.84 15.47 -25.91
N GLU A 397 -5.90 16.41 -26.05
CA GLU A 397 -5.25 16.76 -27.30
C GLU A 397 -4.17 15.75 -27.73
N GLU A 398 -3.67 14.93 -26.79
CA GLU A 398 -2.65 13.90 -27.04
C GLU A 398 -3.27 12.50 -27.24
N LYS A 399 -4.58 12.34 -27.02
CA LYS A 399 -5.35 11.11 -27.28
C LYS A 399 -5.83 11.03 -28.73
#